data_a6872e8b88046977a3d33a5f39b2358c
#
_entry.id   a6872e8b88046977a3d33a5f39b2358c
#
_cell.length_a   1.000
_cell.length_b   1.000
_cell.length_c   1.000
_cell.angle_alpha   90.00
_cell.angle_beta   90.00
_cell.angle_gamma   90.00
#
_symmetry.space_group_name_H-M   'P 1'
#
loop_
_entity.id
_entity.type
_entity.pdbx_description
1 polymer ?
#
loop_
_entity_poly.entity_id
_entity_poly.type
_entity_poly.pdbx_seq_one_letter_code
_entity_poly.pdbx_strand_id
1 'polypeptide(L)'
;EKKGIVTSDEFINSHIVRSYHSFADTPEEAGESDYNGSNLGLEWQWNHNPDNRLWSLTEREGYLRLRTVDVCDTVADARNTISQRTFGPECGAYIKLDVSEMKEGDVAGFAAFAEKYGYVAVKIEDGKKYIVTVWYDDNDDVEQEFETERVEITENEVYLRVDCDFKNATDKAYFYYSLDGENWTKIGDTLQMNYYGLHLSLIHISEPTR
;
A
#
# COMPACT_ATOMS: atom_id res chain seq x y z
N GLU A 1 19.36 -4.99 -23.02
CA GLU A 1 20.20 -4.46 -21.94
C GLU A 1 19.42 -4.62 -20.66
N LYS A 2 19.90 -5.49 -19.75
CA LYS A 2 19.32 -5.55 -18.42
C LYS A 2 19.55 -4.20 -17.77
N LYS A 3 18.51 -3.42 -17.58
CA LYS A 3 18.57 -2.25 -16.71
C LYS A 3 19.07 -2.74 -15.34
N GLY A 4 20.07 -2.05 -14.82
CA GLY A 4 20.66 -2.40 -13.54
C GLY A 4 19.62 -2.44 -12.44
N ILE A 5 19.89 -3.24 -11.42
CA ILE A 5 19.07 -3.35 -10.21
C ILE A 5 18.85 -1.94 -9.67
N VAL A 6 17.60 -1.49 -9.69
CA VAL A 6 17.24 -0.25 -9.02
C VAL A 6 17.12 -0.59 -7.55
N THR A 7 17.98 -0.02 -6.73
CA THR A 7 17.90 -0.15 -5.28
C THR A 7 17.35 1.15 -4.73
N SER A 8 16.10 1.14 -4.37
CA SER A 8 15.47 2.21 -3.61
C SER A 8 15.15 1.66 -2.23
N ASP A 9 15.39 2.46 -1.21
CA ASP A 9 15.03 2.11 0.16
C ASP A 9 13.79 2.91 0.53
N GLU A 10 12.71 2.21 0.80
CA GLU A 10 11.47 2.79 1.28
C GLU A 10 11.26 2.46 2.74
N PHE A 11 10.78 3.43 3.46
CA PHE A 11 10.58 3.33 4.88
C PHE A 11 9.10 3.46 5.20
N ILE A 12 8.55 2.44 5.80
CA ILE A 12 7.19 2.46 6.33
C ILE A 12 7.29 2.59 7.85
N ASN A 13 6.71 3.64 8.39
CA ASN A 13 6.68 3.82 9.83
C ASN A 13 5.60 2.95 10.45
N SER A 14 6.00 2.04 11.32
CA SER A 14 5.15 1.09 11.99
C SER A 14 4.10 1.70 12.92
N HIS A 15 4.39 2.87 13.47
CA HIS A 15 3.42 3.53 14.36
C HIS A 15 2.16 4.00 13.63
N ILE A 16 2.07 3.78 12.32
CA ILE A 16 1.03 4.40 11.51
C ILE A 16 0.21 3.38 10.74
N VAL A 17 0.50 2.11 10.85
CA VAL A 17 -0.46 1.10 10.40
C VAL A 17 -1.52 0.96 11.47
N ARG A 18 -2.54 1.77 11.38
CA ARG A 18 -3.72 1.66 12.22
C ARG A 18 -4.82 0.99 11.42
N SER A 19 -5.15 -0.23 11.79
CA SER A 19 -6.40 -0.83 11.36
C SER A 19 -7.47 -0.52 12.39
N TYR A 20 -8.59 0.06 11.99
CA TYR A 20 -9.72 0.27 12.86
C TYR A 20 -10.92 -0.54 12.39
N HIS A 21 -11.60 -1.12 13.37
CA HIS A 21 -12.79 -1.90 13.15
C HIS A 21 -13.98 -1.15 13.72
N SER A 22 -15.04 -0.96 12.95
CA SER A 22 -16.30 -0.58 13.51
C SER A 22 -17.21 -1.82 13.59
N PHE A 23 -17.21 -2.49 14.71
CA PHE A 23 -18.37 -3.31 15.06
C PHE A 23 -19.46 -2.36 15.59
N ALA A 24 -20.71 -2.62 15.23
CA ALA A 24 -21.81 -1.69 15.26
C ALA A 24 -22.13 -0.96 16.58
N ASP A 25 -21.47 -1.23 17.70
CA ASP A 25 -21.77 -0.57 18.97
C ASP A 25 -20.54 -0.26 19.86
N THR A 26 -19.32 -0.60 19.48
CA THR A 26 -18.11 -0.20 20.21
C THR A 26 -16.97 0.04 19.25
N PRO A 27 -16.41 1.27 19.16
CA PRO A 27 -15.13 1.44 18.52
C PRO A 27 -14.08 0.74 19.39
N GLU A 28 -13.72 -0.48 19.03
CA GLU A 28 -12.50 -1.08 19.59
C GLU A 28 -11.33 -0.23 19.08
N GLU A 29 -10.47 0.12 20.01
CA GLU A 29 -9.27 0.88 19.71
C GLU A 29 -8.47 0.16 18.62
N ALA A 30 -8.13 0.89 17.58
CA ALA A 30 -7.29 0.39 16.52
C ALA A 30 -5.99 -0.19 17.09
N GLY A 31 -5.68 -1.43 16.75
CA GLY A 31 -4.39 -2.00 17.06
C GLY A 31 -3.28 -1.23 16.32
N GLU A 32 -2.31 -0.73 17.04
CA GLU A 32 -1.07 -0.27 16.42
C GLU A 32 -0.16 -1.48 16.22
N SER A 33 0.23 -1.74 14.98
CA SER A 33 1.30 -2.69 14.70
C SER A 33 2.63 -1.98 14.92
N ASP A 34 3.33 -2.40 15.95
CA ASP A 34 4.58 -1.80 16.38
C ASP A 34 5.76 -2.65 15.86
N TYR A 35 6.48 -2.15 14.84
CA TYR A 35 7.68 -2.82 14.31
C TYR A 35 8.90 -2.66 15.24
N ASN A 36 8.71 -2.53 16.53
CA ASN A 36 9.81 -2.41 17.52
C ASN A 36 10.52 -3.74 17.80
N GLY A 37 10.07 -4.82 17.16
CA GLY A 37 10.67 -6.16 17.27
C GLY A 37 11.55 -6.51 16.07
N SER A 38 12.28 -7.61 16.18
CA SER A 38 13.07 -8.17 15.08
C SER A 38 12.25 -9.05 14.14
N ASN A 39 10.97 -9.29 14.43
CA ASN A 39 10.09 -10.16 13.67
C ASN A 39 8.75 -9.46 13.41
N LEU A 40 8.19 -9.72 12.24
CA LEU A 40 6.81 -9.35 11.92
C LEU A 40 5.85 -10.13 12.81
N GLY A 41 4.76 -9.48 13.26
CA GLY A 41 3.68 -10.13 13.99
C GLY A 41 2.93 -11.14 13.12
N LEU A 42 2.09 -11.97 13.77
CA LEU A 42 1.34 -13.04 13.09
C LEU A 42 0.24 -12.52 12.17
N GLU A 43 -0.14 -11.26 12.30
CA GLU A 43 -1.12 -10.56 11.48
C GLU A 43 -0.58 -10.26 10.06
N TRP A 44 0.75 -10.26 9.89
CA TRP A 44 1.39 -9.94 8.63
C TRP A 44 1.60 -11.18 7.76
N GLN A 45 1.35 -11.02 6.47
CA GLN A 45 1.54 -12.05 5.47
C GLN A 45 2.28 -11.49 4.26
N TRP A 46 3.23 -12.26 3.74
CA TRP A 46 3.88 -11.94 2.48
C TRP A 46 3.04 -12.46 1.31
N ASN A 47 2.87 -11.65 0.28
CA ASN A 47 2.16 -12.06 -0.93
C ASN A 47 2.89 -13.18 -1.69
N HIS A 48 4.23 -13.11 -1.69
CA HIS A 48 5.14 -14.13 -2.23
C HIS A 48 6.15 -14.59 -1.18
N ASN A 49 7.00 -15.55 -1.55
CA ASN A 49 8.18 -15.85 -0.75
C ASN A 49 9.11 -14.63 -0.74
N PRO A 50 9.30 -13.95 0.39
CA PRO A 50 10.09 -12.73 0.45
C PRO A 50 11.57 -13.02 0.22
N ASP A 51 12.29 -12.10 -0.36
CA ASP A 51 13.73 -12.08 -0.30
C ASP A 51 14.16 -11.35 1.00
N ASN A 52 14.63 -12.12 1.97
CA ASN A 52 14.99 -11.59 3.29
C ASN A 52 16.17 -10.59 3.29
N ARG A 53 16.83 -10.39 2.14
CA ARG A 53 17.89 -9.37 1.98
C ARG A 53 17.29 -8.00 1.66
N LEU A 54 16.02 -7.96 1.31
CA LEU A 54 15.35 -6.79 0.74
C LEU A 54 14.33 -6.16 1.68
N TRP A 55 14.32 -6.60 2.93
CA TRP A 55 13.51 -5.96 3.96
C TRP A 55 14.21 -6.00 5.33
N SER A 56 13.86 -5.06 6.20
CA SER A 56 14.43 -4.97 7.54
C SER A 56 13.50 -4.24 8.50
N LEU A 57 13.44 -4.73 9.75
CA LEU A 57 12.79 -4.07 10.88
C LEU A 57 13.80 -3.39 11.82
N THR A 58 15.10 -3.59 11.59
CA THR A 58 16.14 -3.18 12.54
C THR A 58 17.10 -2.12 12.00
N GLU A 59 17.08 -1.86 10.69
CA GLU A 59 17.94 -0.81 10.10
C GLU A 59 17.54 0.60 10.51
N ARG A 60 16.25 0.81 10.74
CA ARG A 60 15.71 2.06 11.27
C ARG A 60 14.64 1.71 12.29
N GLU A 61 14.86 2.05 13.54
CA GLU A 61 13.93 1.77 14.64
C GLU A 61 12.53 2.37 14.36
N GLY A 62 11.49 1.57 14.56
CA GLY A 62 10.10 1.96 14.33
C GLY A 62 9.69 1.96 12.85
N TYR A 63 10.52 1.44 11.93
CA TYR A 63 10.23 1.39 10.50
C TYR A 63 10.39 -0.02 9.93
N LEU A 64 9.47 -0.40 9.05
CA LEU A 64 9.72 -1.46 8.09
C LEU A 64 10.40 -0.84 6.86
N ARG A 65 11.61 -1.32 6.53
CA ARG A 65 12.29 -0.98 5.29
C ARG A 65 12.02 -2.06 4.25
N LEU A 66 11.59 -1.64 3.08
CA LEU A 66 11.48 -2.48 1.89
C LEU A 66 12.42 -1.94 0.81
N ARG A 67 13.06 -2.84 0.06
CA ARG A 67 13.96 -2.49 -1.05
C ARG A 67 13.42 -3.04 -2.34
N THR A 68 13.36 -2.20 -3.33
CA THR A 68 13.00 -2.56 -4.71
C THR A 68 14.21 -3.18 -5.42
N VAL A 69 14.00 -4.21 -6.22
CA VAL A 69 15.08 -4.88 -6.96
C VAL A 69 14.71 -5.25 -8.37
N ASP A 70 13.44 -5.53 -8.61
CA ASP A 70 12.93 -5.96 -9.90
C ASP A 70 11.90 -4.96 -10.43
N VAL A 71 11.70 -4.93 -11.72
CA VAL A 71 10.60 -4.20 -12.35
C VAL A 71 9.45 -5.18 -12.52
N CYS A 72 8.31 -4.87 -11.93
CA CYS A 72 7.08 -5.65 -12.05
C CYS A 72 6.11 -4.95 -13.00
N ASP A 73 5.32 -5.73 -13.73
CA ASP A 73 4.27 -5.17 -14.58
C ASP A 73 3.02 -4.85 -13.76
N THR A 74 2.80 -5.59 -12.66
CA THR A 74 1.67 -5.40 -11.74
C THR A 74 2.10 -5.55 -10.27
N VAL A 75 1.32 -4.98 -9.36
CA VAL A 75 1.49 -5.20 -7.91
C VAL A 75 1.39 -6.67 -7.52
N ALA A 76 0.61 -7.45 -8.26
CA ALA A 76 0.47 -8.87 -7.98
C ALA A 76 1.80 -9.63 -8.14
N ASP A 77 2.70 -9.16 -8.98
CA ASP A 77 4.03 -9.74 -9.22
C ASP A 77 5.10 -9.24 -8.25
N ALA A 78 4.81 -8.18 -7.49
CA ALA A 78 5.74 -7.57 -6.57
C ALA A 78 6.10 -8.51 -5.42
N ARG A 79 7.39 -8.87 -5.30
CA ARG A 79 7.84 -9.92 -4.40
C ARG A 79 7.72 -9.57 -2.92
N ASN A 80 8.25 -8.42 -2.53
CA ASN A 80 8.29 -7.99 -1.13
C ASN A 80 7.07 -7.14 -0.77
N THR A 81 5.91 -7.66 -1.11
CA THR A 81 4.61 -7.09 -0.78
C THR A 81 4.07 -7.74 0.48
N ILE A 82 3.78 -6.93 1.49
CA ILE A 82 3.28 -7.39 2.79
C ILE A 82 1.82 -6.98 2.98
N SER A 83 1.03 -7.86 3.57
CA SER A 83 -0.41 -7.66 3.69
C SER A 83 -0.95 -7.98 5.07
N GLN A 84 -2.10 -7.37 5.38
CA GLN A 84 -2.99 -7.75 6.48
C GLN A 84 -4.38 -8.03 5.93
N ARG A 85 -5.12 -8.91 6.57
CA ARG A 85 -6.50 -9.21 6.18
C ARG A 85 -7.42 -8.05 6.53
N THR A 86 -8.36 -7.79 5.61
CA THR A 86 -9.50 -6.93 5.89
C THR A 86 -10.59 -7.70 6.63
N PHE A 87 -11.49 -6.99 7.29
CA PHE A 87 -12.67 -7.57 7.94
C PHE A 87 -13.84 -6.60 7.84
N GLY A 88 -15.02 -7.19 7.85
CA GLY A 88 -16.27 -6.44 7.78
C GLY A 88 -16.78 -6.01 9.16
N PRO A 89 -17.80 -5.15 9.20
CA PRO A 89 -18.52 -4.60 8.05
C PRO A 89 -17.79 -3.42 7.36
N GLU A 90 -16.88 -2.77 8.05
CA GLU A 90 -15.99 -1.71 7.56
C GLU A 90 -14.62 -1.90 8.18
N CYS A 91 -13.60 -1.57 7.44
CA CYS A 91 -12.25 -1.44 7.97
C CYS A 91 -11.48 -0.38 7.18
N GLY A 92 -10.40 0.09 7.77
CA GLY A 92 -9.47 0.99 7.09
C GLY A 92 -8.13 0.95 7.79
N ALA A 93 -7.14 1.42 7.07
CA ALA A 93 -5.82 1.60 7.62
C ALA A 93 -5.12 2.74 6.91
N TYR A 94 -4.08 3.27 7.53
CA TYR A 94 -3.17 4.20 6.90
C TYR A 94 -1.72 3.89 7.24
N ILE A 95 -0.85 4.32 6.37
CA ILE A 95 0.58 4.23 6.56
C ILE A 95 1.20 5.62 6.48
N LYS A 96 2.33 5.81 7.16
CA LYS A 96 3.27 6.89 6.87
C LYS A 96 4.39 6.32 6.02
N LEU A 97 4.63 6.92 4.88
CA LEU A 97 5.65 6.53 3.92
C LEU A 97 6.73 7.59 3.85
N ASP A 98 7.99 7.19 4.06
CA ASP A 98 9.17 8.02 3.80
C ASP A 98 9.71 7.67 2.41
N VAL A 99 9.61 8.62 1.49
CA VAL A 99 9.97 8.47 0.07
C VAL A 99 11.27 9.19 -0.29
N SER A 100 12.06 9.57 0.71
CA SER A 100 13.30 10.36 0.50
C SER A 100 14.36 9.65 -0.33
N GLU A 101 14.37 8.32 -0.27
CA GLU A 101 15.36 7.48 -0.96
C GLU A 101 14.84 6.83 -2.26
N MET A 102 13.56 7.08 -2.61
CA MET A 102 12.98 6.57 -3.85
C MET A 102 13.66 7.17 -5.09
N LYS A 103 13.77 6.39 -6.14
CA LYS A 103 14.45 6.73 -7.39
C LYS A 103 13.48 6.72 -8.56
N GLU A 104 13.96 7.19 -9.69
CA GLU A 104 13.21 7.19 -10.94
C GLU A 104 12.65 5.81 -11.27
N GLY A 105 11.33 5.74 -11.46
CA GLY A 105 10.57 4.53 -11.73
C GLY A 105 10.09 3.76 -10.52
N ASP A 106 10.48 4.15 -9.29
CA ASP A 106 9.99 3.50 -8.07
C ASP A 106 8.53 3.89 -7.80
N VAL A 107 7.77 2.92 -7.32
CA VAL A 107 6.40 3.09 -6.81
C VAL A 107 6.28 2.43 -5.45
N ALA A 108 5.79 3.17 -4.47
CA ALA A 108 5.53 2.66 -3.13
C ALA A 108 4.18 3.14 -2.62
N GLY A 109 3.39 2.25 -2.02
CA GLY A 109 2.07 2.66 -1.62
C GLY A 109 1.28 1.67 -0.78
N PHE A 110 -0.02 1.86 -0.79
CA PHE A 110 -0.96 1.15 0.03
C PHE A 110 -2.21 0.75 -0.78
N ALA A 111 -2.51 -0.55 -0.82
CA ALA A 111 -3.52 -1.13 -1.69
C ALA A 111 -4.68 -1.79 -0.94
N ALA A 112 -5.87 -1.72 -1.53
CA ALA A 112 -6.95 -2.68 -1.31
C ALA A 112 -6.76 -3.79 -2.34
N PHE A 113 -6.32 -4.97 -1.89
CA PHE A 113 -5.87 -6.04 -2.76
C PHE A 113 -6.82 -7.25 -2.75
N ALA A 114 -7.30 -7.58 -3.92
CA ALA A 114 -8.09 -8.75 -4.23
C ALA A 114 -7.84 -9.14 -5.69
N GLU A 115 -8.71 -9.91 -6.31
CA GLU A 115 -8.69 -10.19 -7.75
C GLU A 115 -8.79 -8.87 -8.56
N LYS A 116 -9.75 -8.01 -8.21
CA LYS A 116 -9.75 -6.60 -8.60
C LYS A 116 -9.15 -5.79 -7.47
N TYR A 117 -8.19 -4.96 -7.78
CA TYR A 117 -7.50 -4.17 -6.78
C TYR A 117 -7.25 -2.74 -7.23
N GLY A 118 -6.95 -1.91 -6.26
CA GLY A 118 -6.47 -0.56 -6.50
C GLY A 118 -5.58 -0.12 -5.36
N TYR A 119 -4.78 0.90 -5.62
CA TYR A 119 -3.86 1.43 -4.64
C TYR A 119 -3.67 2.93 -4.77
N VAL A 120 -3.27 3.54 -3.67
CA VAL A 120 -2.70 4.88 -3.61
C VAL A 120 -1.21 4.76 -3.32
N ALA A 121 -0.37 5.43 -4.10
CA ALA A 121 1.08 5.29 -4.00
C ALA A 121 1.80 6.61 -4.29
N VAL A 122 3.08 6.67 -3.90
CA VAL A 122 4.02 7.65 -4.43
C VAL A 122 4.78 7.01 -5.58
N LYS A 123 4.87 7.73 -6.69
CA LYS A 123 5.62 7.38 -7.89
C LYS A 123 6.66 8.45 -8.19
N ILE A 124 7.86 8.03 -8.58
CA ILE A 124 8.90 8.93 -9.07
C ILE A 124 8.93 8.86 -10.59
N GLU A 125 8.69 9.97 -11.25
CA GLU A 125 8.66 10.08 -12.70
C GLU A 125 9.21 11.43 -13.16
N ASP A 126 10.15 11.44 -14.09
CA ASP A 126 10.85 12.63 -14.60
C ASP A 126 11.49 13.49 -13.48
N GLY A 127 12.01 12.83 -12.44
CA GLY A 127 12.63 13.47 -11.28
C GLY A 127 11.65 14.16 -10.32
N LYS A 128 10.37 13.93 -10.48
CA LYS A 128 9.30 14.48 -9.64
C LYS A 128 8.59 13.37 -8.86
N LYS A 129 7.96 13.77 -7.76
CA LYS A 129 7.14 12.89 -6.92
C LYS A 129 5.67 13.14 -7.22
N TYR A 130 4.94 12.06 -7.41
CA TYR A 130 3.49 12.11 -7.59
C TYR A 130 2.82 11.17 -6.62
N ILE A 131 1.77 11.62 -5.95
CA ILE A 131 0.78 10.69 -5.36
C ILE A 131 -0.14 10.30 -6.50
N VAL A 132 -0.30 9.00 -6.70
CA VAL A 132 -1.11 8.43 -7.77
C VAL A 132 -2.13 7.45 -7.21
N THR A 133 -3.26 7.30 -7.90
CA THR A 133 -4.17 6.16 -7.73
C THR A 133 -4.15 5.32 -8.98
N VAL A 134 -4.06 4.02 -8.78
CA VAL A 134 -3.98 3.03 -9.85
C VAL A 134 -4.98 1.92 -9.59
N TRP A 135 -5.61 1.45 -10.65
CA TRP A 135 -6.54 0.34 -10.61
C TRP A 135 -6.10 -0.75 -11.56
N TYR A 136 -6.46 -1.97 -11.19
CA TYR A 136 -6.37 -3.14 -12.02
C TYR A 136 -7.76 -3.66 -12.30
N ASP A 137 -8.08 -3.84 -13.57
CA ASP A 137 -9.32 -4.47 -14.02
C ASP A 137 -8.99 -5.55 -15.07
N ASP A 138 -9.59 -6.72 -14.90
CA ASP A 138 -9.40 -7.90 -15.75
C ASP A 138 -10.52 -8.10 -16.78
N ASN A 139 -11.43 -7.10 -16.93
CA ASN A 139 -12.67 -7.27 -17.69
C ASN A 139 -12.53 -7.34 -19.22
N ASP A 140 -11.38 -7.00 -19.80
CA ASP A 140 -11.22 -6.83 -21.26
C ASP A 140 -10.08 -7.62 -21.89
N ASP A 141 -9.75 -8.81 -21.41
CA ASP A 141 -8.62 -9.62 -21.92
C ASP A 141 -7.24 -8.91 -21.85
N VAL A 142 -7.15 -7.78 -21.18
CA VAL A 142 -5.91 -7.01 -21.00
C VAL A 142 -5.67 -6.83 -19.51
N GLU A 143 -4.84 -7.70 -18.97
CA GLU A 143 -4.35 -7.59 -17.60
C GLU A 143 -3.37 -6.42 -17.51
N GLN A 144 -3.85 -5.25 -17.11
CA GLN A 144 -2.98 -4.09 -16.90
C GLN A 144 -3.49 -3.17 -15.79
N GLU A 145 -2.53 -2.52 -15.16
CA GLU A 145 -2.78 -1.40 -14.26
C GLU A 145 -2.91 -0.10 -15.04
N PHE A 146 -3.81 0.77 -14.60
CA PHE A 146 -3.97 2.10 -15.16
C PHE A 146 -4.12 3.15 -14.08
N GLU A 147 -3.39 4.24 -14.27
CA GLU A 147 -3.42 5.40 -13.38
C GLU A 147 -4.69 6.21 -13.62
N THR A 148 -5.42 6.51 -12.53
CA THR A 148 -6.71 7.23 -12.61
C THR A 148 -6.59 8.69 -12.23
N GLU A 149 -5.70 9.03 -11.29
CA GLU A 149 -5.48 10.40 -10.84
C GLU A 149 -4.05 10.55 -10.32
N ARG A 150 -3.49 11.76 -10.45
CA ARG A 150 -2.18 12.11 -9.88
C ARG A 150 -2.14 13.53 -9.31
N VAL A 151 -1.31 13.69 -8.27
CA VAL A 151 -1.01 14.97 -7.63
C VAL A 151 0.49 15.10 -7.46
N GLU A 152 1.12 16.14 -8.00
CA GLU A 152 2.55 16.42 -7.79
C GLU A 152 2.79 16.89 -6.35
N ILE A 153 3.82 16.37 -5.69
CA ILE A 153 4.21 16.72 -4.32
C ILE A 153 5.70 17.02 -4.23
N THR A 154 6.08 17.68 -3.15
CA THR A 154 7.50 17.99 -2.84
C THR A 154 7.99 17.33 -1.56
N GLU A 155 7.07 16.87 -0.75
CA GLU A 155 7.29 16.26 0.55
C GLU A 155 8.05 14.92 0.42
N ASN A 156 8.82 14.61 1.46
CA ASN A 156 9.51 13.34 1.58
C ASN A 156 8.76 12.34 2.47
N GLU A 157 7.83 12.84 3.28
CA GLU A 157 6.97 12.02 4.11
C GLU A 157 5.51 12.27 3.73
N VAL A 158 4.78 11.22 3.47
CA VAL A 158 3.36 11.27 3.11
C VAL A 158 2.58 10.23 3.89
N TYR A 159 1.30 10.44 4.01
CA TYR A 159 0.38 9.50 4.64
C TYR A 159 -0.61 9.01 3.60
N LEU A 160 -0.76 7.71 3.46
CA LEU A 160 -1.65 7.06 2.52
C LEU A 160 -2.67 6.24 3.30
N ARG A 161 -3.94 6.33 2.91
CA ARG A 161 -5.04 5.65 3.61
C ARG A 161 -5.97 4.97 2.63
N VAL A 162 -6.43 3.80 3.04
CA VAL A 162 -7.47 3.03 2.36
C VAL A 162 -8.57 2.70 3.34
N ASP A 163 -9.81 3.03 2.99
CA ASP A 163 -11.00 2.64 3.72
C ASP A 163 -11.82 1.67 2.88
N CYS A 164 -12.29 0.59 3.50
CA CYS A 164 -13.12 -0.43 2.87
C CYS A 164 -14.50 -0.48 3.52
N ASP A 165 -15.54 -0.53 2.71
CA ASP A 165 -16.93 -0.69 3.14
C ASP A 165 -17.53 -1.96 2.52
N PHE A 166 -17.86 -2.90 3.38
CA PHE A 166 -18.48 -4.19 3.03
C PHE A 166 -19.93 -4.28 3.49
N LYS A 167 -20.50 -3.19 4.03
CA LYS A 167 -21.90 -3.16 4.49
C LYS A 167 -22.84 -3.43 3.32
N ASN A 168 -23.83 -4.27 3.57
CA ASN A 168 -24.88 -4.58 2.58
C ASN A 168 -24.30 -5.02 1.21
N ALA A 169 -23.15 -5.70 1.21
CA ALA A 169 -22.44 -6.12 0.01
C ALA A 169 -22.13 -4.96 -0.96
N THR A 170 -21.75 -3.81 -0.43
CA THR A 170 -21.32 -2.66 -1.26
C THR A 170 -19.90 -2.88 -1.81
N ASP A 171 -19.03 -3.53 -1.04
CA ASP A 171 -17.68 -3.95 -1.41
C ASP A 171 -16.88 -2.84 -2.11
N LYS A 172 -16.70 -1.72 -1.41
CA LYS A 172 -16.04 -0.53 -1.94
C LYS A 172 -14.78 -0.20 -1.19
N ALA A 173 -13.77 0.32 -1.93
CA ALA A 173 -12.60 0.94 -1.34
C ALA A 173 -12.48 2.41 -1.75
N TYR A 174 -11.98 3.21 -0.81
CA TYR A 174 -11.76 4.65 -0.95
C TYR A 174 -10.32 4.95 -0.59
N PHE A 175 -9.69 5.80 -1.39
CA PHE A 175 -8.28 6.15 -1.25
C PHE A 175 -8.11 7.60 -0.84
N TYR A 176 -7.16 7.83 0.06
CA TYR A 176 -6.86 9.17 0.58
C TYR A 176 -5.37 9.33 0.75
N TYR A 177 -4.93 10.58 0.72
CA TYR A 177 -3.60 10.98 1.13
C TYR A 177 -3.66 12.14 2.10
N SER A 178 -2.58 12.32 2.84
CA SER A 178 -2.33 13.50 3.67
C SER A 178 -0.84 13.84 3.65
N LEU A 179 -0.51 15.12 3.72
CA LEU A 179 0.86 15.62 3.81
C LEU A 179 1.27 15.95 5.25
N ASP A 180 0.32 15.98 6.17
CA ASP A 180 0.53 16.32 7.59
C ASP A 180 0.06 15.22 8.56
N GLY A 181 -0.63 14.19 8.06
CA GLY A 181 -1.21 13.12 8.86
C GLY A 181 -2.54 13.46 9.55
N GLU A 182 -3.01 14.69 9.41
CA GLU A 182 -4.25 15.19 10.04
C GLU A 182 -5.34 15.50 9.00
N ASN A 183 -4.96 16.21 7.94
CA ASN A 183 -5.88 16.63 6.89
C ASN A 183 -5.87 15.66 5.71
N TRP A 184 -6.96 14.91 5.55
CA TRP A 184 -7.08 13.86 4.54
C TRP A 184 -7.80 14.37 3.28
N THR A 185 -7.19 14.14 2.14
CA THR A 185 -7.77 14.44 0.82
C THR A 185 -8.08 13.14 0.11
N LYS A 186 -9.31 12.97 -0.35
CA LYS A 186 -9.68 11.85 -1.21
C LYS A 186 -8.98 12.00 -2.56
N ILE A 187 -8.48 10.89 -3.10
CA ILE A 187 -7.86 10.83 -4.42
C ILE A 187 -8.41 9.64 -5.20
N GLY A 188 -8.62 9.83 -6.48
CA GLY A 188 -9.21 8.84 -7.37
C GLY A 188 -10.70 8.57 -7.11
N ASP A 189 -11.26 7.76 -7.98
CA ASP A 189 -12.62 7.29 -7.86
C ASP A 189 -12.76 6.20 -6.79
N THR A 190 -13.98 5.74 -6.56
CA THR A 190 -14.25 4.63 -5.66
C THR A 190 -14.02 3.31 -6.37
N LEU A 191 -13.15 2.48 -5.85
CA LEU A 191 -12.94 1.13 -6.37
C LEU A 191 -14.11 0.23 -5.98
N GLN A 192 -14.75 -0.41 -6.97
CA GLN A 192 -15.69 -1.50 -6.73
C GLN A 192 -14.89 -2.80 -6.61
N MET A 193 -14.88 -3.35 -5.42
CA MET A 193 -14.23 -4.65 -5.15
C MET A 193 -15.23 -5.79 -5.33
N ASN A 194 -14.71 -7.02 -5.37
CA ASN A 194 -15.51 -8.23 -5.22
C ASN A 194 -15.12 -8.91 -3.91
N TYR A 195 -16.08 -9.09 -3.00
CA TYR A 195 -15.83 -9.76 -1.73
C TYR A 195 -15.85 -11.29 -1.91
N TYR A 196 -14.68 -11.90 -1.82
CA TYR A 196 -14.52 -13.36 -1.89
C TYR A 196 -14.23 -14.01 -0.52
N GLY A 197 -14.65 -13.41 0.56
CA GLY A 197 -14.67 -13.99 1.91
C GLY A 197 -13.31 -14.32 2.54
N LEU A 198 -12.27 -14.59 1.78
CA LEU A 198 -10.98 -15.06 2.27
C LEU A 198 -9.76 -14.31 1.70
N HIS A 199 -9.92 -13.45 0.71
CA HIS A 199 -8.80 -12.95 -0.10
C HIS A 199 -8.64 -11.43 -0.17
N LEU A 200 -9.45 -10.65 0.56
CA LEU A 200 -9.26 -9.20 0.63
C LEU A 200 -8.14 -8.88 1.62
N SER A 201 -7.14 -8.18 1.14
CA SER A 201 -6.01 -7.74 1.93
C SER A 201 -5.68 -6.28 1.69
N LEU A 202 -5.20 -5.60 2.72
CA LEU A 202 -4.49 -4.33 2.57
C LEU A 202 -3.01 -4.64 2.39
N ILE A 203 -2.43 -4.16 1.31
CA ILE A 203 -1.07 -4.52 0.89
C ILE A 203 -0.18 -3.28 0.87
N HIS A 204 1.00 -3.43 1.42
CA HIS A 204 2.12 -2.53 1.21
C HIS A 204 2.88 -2.95 -0.05
N ILE A 205 3.07 -2.01 -0.95
CA ILE A 205 3.73 -2.21 -2.23
C ILE A 205 5.07 -1.50 -2.21
N SER A 206 6.10 -2.18 -2.66
CA SER A 206 7.43 -1.61 -2.84
C SER A 206 8.14 -2.28 -4.01
N GLU A 207 7.72 -1.92 -5.21
CA GLU A 207 8.39 -2.37 -6.45
C GLU A 207 8.29 -1.29 -7.52
N PRO A 208 9.32 -1.09 -8.37
CA PRO A 208 9.20 -0.24 -9.53
C PRO A 208 8.29 -0.89 -10.58
N THR A 209 7.32 -0.15 -11.06
CA THR A 209 6.48 -0.54 -12.19
C THR A 209 7.02 0.03 -13.50
N ARG A 210 6.67 -0.57 -14.63
CA ARG A 210 7.06 -0.09 -15.96
C ARG A 210 6.25 1.11 -16.40
#